data_49c6e9f6048271321a42246e5943df1d
#
_entry.id   49c6e9f6048271321a42246e5943df1d
#
_cell.length_a   1.000
_cell.length_b   1.000
_cell.length_c   1.000
_cell.angle_alpha   90.00
_cell.angle_beta   90.00
_cell.angle_gamma   90.00
#
_symmetry.space_group_name_H-M   'P 1'
#
loop_
_entity.id
_entity.type
_entity.pdbx_description
1 polymer ?
#
loop_
_entity_poly.entity_id
_entity_poly.type
_entity_poly.pdbx_seq_one_letter_code
_entity_poly.pdbx_strand_id
1 'polypeptide(L)'
;MQLIAFCNHCRGMKVGWNGRYVLHCVTCKQWLSGPSKLLIVIAFLTIFPFAFPTPNALVLTELNTGQLDRKNIVQAGNLLTGDTAVETVEAFLEKYKVDEAQRERVARAIIASSRKHSLDPKLVASIMIVESRANPFAVSASDSIGIMQIHLPTWGETADKQGINLFNIEDNIDFGVRILKDYVRRFGVWGGVRRYKGWDSDSPASIQSAEQYIQKIHRLYDEQSASAQGVQ
;
A
#
# COMPACT_ATOMS: atom_id res chain seq x y z
N MET A 1 -18.82 -2.23 -9.34
CA MET A 1 -20.18 -2.60 -8.89
C MET A 1 -20.13 -4.04 -8.39
N GLN A 2 -20.19 -4.25 -7.06
CA GLN A 2 -20.18 -5.61 -6.49
C GLN A 2 -21.60 -6.15 -6.49
N LEU A 3 -21.85 -7.18 -7.25
CA LEU A 3 -23.10 -7.93 -7.21
C LEU A 3 -23.05 -8.89 -6.01
N ILE A 4 -23.89 -8.64 -5.03
CA ILE A 4 -24.06 -9.53 -3.86
C ILE A 4 -25.13 -10.56 -4.20
N ALA A 5 -24.75 -11.83 -4.26
CA ALA A 5 -25.68 -12.94 -4.47
C ALA A 5 -25.50 -14.01 -3.38
N PHE A 6 -26.62 -14.58 -2.91
CA PHE A 6 -26.60 -15.67 -1.93
C PHE A 6 -26.32 -17.01 -2.61
N CYS A 7 -25.40 -17.78 -2.05
CA CYS A 7 -25.20 -19.16 -2.43
C CYS A 7 -26.13 -20.08 -1.61
N ASN A 8 -27.04 -20.76 -2.28
CA ASN A 8 -28.03 -21.66 -1.63
C ASN A 8 -27.37 -22.88 -0.97
N HIS A 9 -26.14 -23.23 -1.32
CA HIS A 9 -25.46 -24.43 -0.81
C HIS A 9 -24.72 -24.18 0.51
N CYS A 10 -24.00 -23.06 0.64
CA CYS A 10 -23.19 -22.78 1.83
C CYS A 10 -23.71 -21.60 2.68
N ARG A 11 -24.84 -21.00 2.31
CA ARG A 11 -25.44 -19.79 2.93
C ARG A 11 -24.45 -18.62 3.10
N GLY A 12 -23.34 -18.63 2.37
CA GLY A 12 -22.33 -17.58 2.42
C GLY A 12 -22.56 -16.47 1.37
N MET A 13 -22.21 -15.24 1.72
CA MET A 13 -22.36 -14.04 0.88
C MET A 13 -21.08 -13.67 0.10
N LYS A 14 -20.21 -14.62 -0.22
CA LYS A 14 -18.96 -14.32 -0.97
C LYS A 14 -19.11 -14.78 -2.41
N VAL A 15 -19.22 -13.82 -3.32
CA VAL A 15 -19.28 -14.05 -4.77
C VAL A 15 -18.03 -13.54 -5.42
N GLY A 16 -17.31 -14.41 -6.13
CA GLY A 16 -16.15 -14.05 -6.94
C GLY A 16 -16.53 -13.86 -8.41
N TRP A 17 -15.73 -13.06 -9.11
CA TRP A 17 -15.85 -12.81 -10.54
C TRP A 17 -14.64 -13.40 -11.27
N ASN A 18 -14.88 -14.28 -12.23
CA ASN A 18 -13.81 -14.79 -13.07
C ASN A 18 -14.02 -14.29 -14.52
N GLY A 19 -13.11 -13.58 -15.11
CA GLY A 19 -13.14 -12.78 -16.32
C GLY A 19 -13.94 -13.23 -17.57
N ARG A 20 -14.88 -14.19 -17.44
CA ARG A 20 -15.83 -14.64 -18.47
C ARG A 20 -17.30 -14.37 -18.12
N TYR A 21 -17.57 -13.35 -17.30
CA TYR A 21 -18.95 -12.96 -16.94
C TYR A 21 -19.78 -14.02 -16.19
N VAL A 22 -19.15 -14.95 -15.48
CA VAL A 22 -19.83 -16.02 -14.77
C VAL A 22 -19.61 -15.88 -13.27
N LEU A 23 -20.72 -15.75 -12.53
CA LEU A 23 -20.70 -15.68 -11.06
C LEU A 23 -20.50 -17.06 -10.46
N HIS A 24 -19.58 -17.21 -9.52
CA HIS A 24 -19.36 -18.41 -8.75
C HIS A 24 -19.20 -18.10 -7.26
N CYS A 25 -19.58 -19.03 -6.41
CA CYS A 25 -19.35 -18.88 -4.97
C CYS A 25 -17.89 -19.17 -4.62
N VAL A 26 -17.20 -18.21 -4.01
CA VAL A 26 -15.79 -18.35 -3.60
C VAL A 26 -15.60 -19.43 -2.55
N THR A 27 -16.60 -19.64 -1.69
CA THR A 27 -16.52 -20.61 -0.59
C THR A 27 -16.66 -22.06 -1.01
N CYS A 28 -17.62 -22.37 -1.89
CA CYS A 28 -17.88 -23.74 -2.35
C CYS A 28 -17.50 -23.99 -3.81
N LYS A 29 -17.00 -23.00 -4.53
CA LYS A 29 -16.62 -23.04 -5.96
C LYS A 29 -17.74 -23.50 -6.91
N GLN A 30 -18.98 -23.51 -6.45
CA GLN A 30 -20.12 -23.86 -7.29
C GLN A 30 -20.62 -22.68 -8.12
N TRP A 31 -21.00 -22.97 -9.36
CA TRP A 31 -21.56 -22.00 -10.28
C TRP A 31 -22.98 -21.64 -9.89
N LEU A 32 -23.27 -20.36 -9.80
CA LEU A 32 -24.62 -19.87 -9.56
C LEU A 32 -25.41 -19.92 -10.88
N SER A 33 -26.04 -21.05 -11.15
CA SER A 33 -26.91 -21.25 -12.32
C SER A 33 -28.38 -21.27 -11.85
N GLY A 34 -29.22 -20.44 -12.47
CA GLY A 34 -30.67 -20.44 -12.21
C GLY A 34 -31.40 -19.16 -12.61
N PRO A 35 -32.74 -19.22 -12.83
CA PRO A 35 -33.55 -18.11 -13.30
C PRO A 35 -33.66 -16.93 -12.31
N SER A 36 -33.33 -17.11 -11.05
CA SER A 36 -33.31 -16.06 -10.02
C SER A 36 -32.33 -14.92 -10.30
N LYS A 37 -31.38 -15.10 -11.22
CA LYS A 37 -30.42 -14.05 -11.62
C LYS A 37 -31.09 -12.92 -12.40
N LEU A 38 -32.08 -13.22 -13.20
CA LEU A 38 -32.80 -12.24 -14.02
C LEU A 38 -33.77 -11.41 -13.20
N LEU A 39 -34.42 -12.02 -12.22
CA LEU A 39 -35.40 -11.34 -11.36
C LEU A 39 -34.77 -10.31 -10.43
N ILE A 40 -33.56 -10.56 -9.92
CA ILE A 40 -32.85 -9.58 -9.06
C ILE A 40 -32.41 -8.35 -9.87
N VAL A 41 -31.97 -8.51 -11.12
CA VAL A 41 -31.60 -7.38 -11.98
C VAL A 41 -32.84 -6.58 -12.39
N ILE A 42 -33.97 -7.23 -12.71
CA ILE A 42 -35.22 -6.58 -13.10
C ILE A 42 -35.87 -5.88 -11.88
N ALA A 43 -35.83 -6.48 -10.68
CA ALA A 43 -36.32 -5.84 -9.47
C ALA A 43 -35.53 -4.57 -9.11
N PHE A 44 -34.21 -4.53 -9.35
CA PHE A 44 -33.41 -3.34 -9.14
C PHE A 44 -33.72 -2.22 -10.16
N LEU A 45 -34.06 -2.59 -11.40
CA LEU A 45 -34.41 -1.62 -12.45
C LEU A 45 -35.85 -1.07 -12.31
N THR A 46 -36.75 -1.81 -11.67
CA THR A 46 -38.17 -1.39 -11.53
C THR A 46 -38.50 -0.68 -10.21
N ILE A 47 -37.73 -0.94 -9.14
CA ILE A 47 -37.98 -0.35 -7.80
C ILE A 47 -37.24 0.98 -7.60
N PHE A 48 -36.22 1.29 -8.44
CA PHE A 48 -35.44 2.53 -8.33
C PHE A 48 -35.41 3.43 -9.58
N PRO A 49 -36.57 3.78 -10.21
CA PRO A 49 -36.56 4.76 -11.31
C PRO A 49 -36.48 6.21 -10.81
N PHE A 50 -36.57 6.46 -9.48
CA PHE A 50 -36.69 7.82 -8.94
C PHE A 50 -35.56 8.30 -8.02
N ALA A 51 -34.49 7.56 -7.89
CA ALA A 51 -33.40 7.92 -6.94
C ALA A 51 -32.13 8.49 -7.59
N PHE A 52 -32.14 8.75 -8.89
CA PHE A 52 -31.07 9.54 -9.50
C PHE A 52 -31.53 11.00 -9.58
N PRO A 53 -30.93 11.92 -8.84
CA PRO A 53 -31.13 13.34 -9.12
C PRO A 53 -30.63 13.57 -10.55
N THR A 54 -31.53 14.05 -11.41
CA THR A 54 -31.17 14.59 -12.72
C THR A 54 -30.05 15.61 -12.49
N PRO A 55 -28.99 15.64 -13.27
CA PRO A 55 -28.03 16.71 -13.20
C PRO A 55 -28.75 17.98 -13.65
N ASN A 56 -29.32 18.74 -12.72
CA ASN A 56 -29.77 20.07 -13.00
C ASN A 56 -28.55 20.87 -13.44
N ALA A 57 -28.57 21.19 -14.70
CA ALA A 57 -27.73 22.22 -15.27
C ALA A 57 -27.80 23.49 -14.41
N LEU A 58 -26.65 24.11 -14.25
CA LEU A 58 -26.47 25.48 -13.84
C LEU A 58 -26.99 25.86 -12.44
N VAL A 59 -26.15 25.62 -11.45
CA VAL A 59 -26.01 26.60 -10.37
C VAL A 59 -24.59 27.19 -10.47
N LEU A 60 -24.47 28.11 -11.42
CA LEU A 60 -23.59 29.26 -11.23
C LEU A 60 -24.27 30.15 -10.21
N THR A 61 -24.23 29.80 -8.96
CA THR A 61 -24.64 30.66 -7.86
C THR A 61 -23.40 31.08 -7.11
N GLU A 62 -23.08 32.34 -7.31
CA GLU A 62 -22.43 33.28 -6.40
C GLU A 62 -21.42 32.64 -5.44
N LEU A 63 -20.14 32.89 -5.70
CA LEU A 63 -19.07 32.83 -4.72
C LEU A 63 -19.46 33.73 -3.54
N ASN A 64 -20.23 33.17 -2.63
CA ASN A 64 -20.47 33.78 -1.33
C ASN A 64 -19.16 33.60 -0.54
N THR A 65 -18.36 34.66 -0.55
CA THR A 65 -17.03 34.77 0.08
C THR A 65 -17.10 34.71 1.62
N GLY A 66 -18.17 34.16 2.21
CA GLY A 66 -18.42 34.19 3.65
C GLY A 66 -18.27 32.86 4.42
N GLN A 67 -18.18 31.71 3.75
CA GLN A 67 -18.03 30.43 4.45
C GLN A 67 -17.06 29.51 3.73
N LEU A 68 -15.78 29.83 3.79
CA LEU A 68 -14.73 28.83 3.64
C LEU A 68 -14.80 27.92 4.86
N ASP A 69 -15.55 26.81 4.71
CA ASP A 69 -15.69 25.82 5.75
C ASP A 69 -14.28 25.32 6.14
N ARG A 70 -13.93 25.46 7.42
CA ARG A 70 -12.64 25.00 7.98
C ARG A 70 -12.30 23.56 7.55
N LYS A 71 -13.31 22.72 7.33
CA LYS A 71 -13.13 21.35 6.84
C LYS A 71 -12.58 21.31 5.43
N ASN A 72 -13.03 22.19 4.54
CA ASN A 72 -12.57 22.25 3.15
C ASN A 72 -11.13 22.79 3.05
N ILE A 73 -10.75 23.74 3.92
CA ILE A 73 -9.37 24.24 4.00
C ILE A 73 -8.43 23.17 4.53
N VAL A 74 -8.83 22.43 5.57
CA VAL A 74 -8.05 21.33 6.13
C VAL A 74 -7.89 20.18 5.11
N GLN A 75 -8.94 19.90 4.34
CA GLN A 75 -8.92 18.86 3.32
C GLN A 75 -8.06 19.26 2.10
N ALA A 76 -8.14 20.50 1.65
CA ALA A 76 -7.26 21.06 0.62
C ALA A 76 -5.79 21.12 1.10
N GLY A 77 -5.56 21.55 2.34
CA GLY A 77 -4.24 21.54 2.96
C GLY A 77 -3.65 20.13 3.05
N ASN A 78 -4.46 19.12 3.41
CA ASN A 78 -4.03 17.71 3.47
C ASN A 78 -3.73 17.12 2.08
N LEU A 79 -4.42 17.58 1.02
CA LEU A 79 -4.12 17.19 -0.35
C LEU A 79 -2.80 17.81 -0.81
N LEU A 80 -2.60 19.11 -0.61
CA LEU A 80 -1.36 19.81 -0.96
C LEU A 80 -0.13 19.26 -0.21
N THR A 81 -0.26 19.01 1.10
CA THR A 81 0.81 18.37 1.88
C THR A 81 1.04 16.91 1.49
N GLY A 82 0.01 16.23 0.95
CA GLY A 82 0.11 14.89 0.41
C GLY A 82 1.00 14.83 -0.83
N ASP A 83 0.77 15.72 -1.77
CA ASP A 83 1.52 15.77 -3.04
C ASP A 83 2.97 16.22 -2.79
N THR A 84 3.21 17.22 -1.96
CA THR A 84 4.58 17.62 -1.56
C THR A 84 5.37 16.49 -0.90
N ALA A 85 4.72 15.65 -0.09
CA ALA A 85 5.38 14.49 0.50
C ALA A 85 5.74 13.43 -0.54
N VAL A 86 4.89 13.22 -1.54
CA VAL A 86 5.18 12.32 -2.67
C VAL A 86 6.36 12.87 -3.48
N GLU A 87 6.33 14.15 -3.87
CA GLU A 87 7.42 14.82 -4.61
C GLU A 87 8.76 14.72 -3.87
N THR A 88 8.75 14.87 -2.54
CA THR A 88 9.98 14.73 -1.72
C THR A 88 10.55 13.32 -1.80
N VAL A 89 9.68 12.28 -1.74
CA VAL A 89 10.12 10.90 -1.88
C VAL A 89 10.57 10.62 -3.32
N GLU A 90 9.88 11.15 -4.33
CA GLU A 90 10.28 11.01 -5.74
C GLU A 90 11.67 11.58 -6.01
N ALA A 91 11.95 12.80 -5.53
CA ALA A 91 13.27 13.42 -5.66
C ALA A 91 14.38 12.58 -4.99
N PHE A 92 14.08 11.98 -3.85
CA PHE A 92 15.00 11.03 -3.22
C PHE A 92 15.20 9.77 -4.08
N LEU A 93 14.13 9.17 -4.61
CA LEU A 93 14.22 7.99 -5.47
C LEU A 93 14.98 8.27 -6.77
N GLU A 94 14.82 9.47 -7.35
CA GLU A 94 15.54 9.91 -8.54
C GLU A 94 17.05 9.94 -8.30
N LYS A 95 17.50 10.51 -7.18
CA LYS A 95 18.91 10.54 -6.77
C LYS A 95 19.54 9.15 -6.74
N TYR A 96 18.75 8.11 -6.37
CA TYR A 96 19.19 6.71 -6.37
C TYR A 96 18.89 5.97 -7.68
N LYS A 97 18.55 6.72 -8.75
CA LYS A 97 18.33 6.20 -10.11
C LYS A 97 17.24 5.14 -10.19
N VAL A 98 16.19 5.32 -9.40
CA VAL A 98 14.97 4.51 -9.54
C VAL A 98 14.33 4.84 -10.88
N ASP A 99 13.84 3.81 -11.57
CA ASP A 99 13.21 3.95 -12.89
C ASP A 99 12.07 4.97 -12.86
N GLU A 100 12.11 5.93 -13.78
CA GLU A 100 11.13 7.01 -13.91
C GLU A 100 9.71 6.47 -14.06
N ALA A 101 9.53 5.41 -14.85
CA ALA A 101 8.22 4.83 -15.11
C ALA A 101 7.49 4.29 -13.87
N GLN A 102 8.24 3.95 -12.81
CA GLN A 102 7.66 3.43 -11.56
C GLN A 102 7.83 4.37 -10.36
N ARG A 103 8.62 5.45 -10.48
CA ARG A 103 9.05 6.32 -9.37
C ARG A 103 7.86 6.91 -8.61
N GLU A 104 6.92 7.53 -9.30
CA GLU A 104 5.71 8.10 -8.70
C GLU A 104 4.89 7.02 -7.98
N ARG A 105 4.67 5.88 -8.61
CA ARG A 105 3.92 4.76 -8.03
C ARG A 105 4.56 4.26 -6.73
N VAL A 106 5.88 4.10 -6.73
CA VAL A 106 6.66 3.71 -5.55
C VAL A 106 6.56 4.77 -4.45
N ALA A 107 6.72 6.05 -4.78
CA ALA A 107 6.61 7.15 -3.82
C ALA A 107 5.22 7.19 -3.17
N ARG A 108 4.15 7.11 -3.96
CA ARG A 108 2.77 7.04 -3.46
C ARG A 108 2.54 5.84 -2.55
N ALA A 109 3.05 4.66 -2.91
CA ALA A 109 2.94 3.45 -2.09
C ALA A 109 3.68 3.61 -0.75
N ILE A 110 4.89 4.19 -0.75
CA ILE A 110 5.63 4.51 0.48
C ILE A 110 4.83 5.45 1.38
N ILE A 111 4.33 6.57 0.84
CA ILE A 111 3.57 7.56 1.62
C ILE A 111 2.28 6.93 2.19
N ALA A 112 1.53 6.20 1.36
CA ALA A 112 0.28 5.55 1.78
C ALA A 112 0.52 4.54 2.91
N SER A 113 1.51 3.66 2.75
CA SER A 113 1.84 2.64 3.73
C SER A 113 2.44 3.24 5.01
N SER A 114 3.31 4.24 4.89
CA SER A 114 3.89 4.95 6.03
C SER A 114 2.81 5.62 6.89
N ARG A 115 1.84 6.28 6.26
CA ARG A 115 0.67 6.86 6.96
C ARG A 115 -0.17 5.79 7.65
N LYS A 116 -0.50 4.71 6.93
CA LYS A 116 -1.31 3.59 7.45
C LYS A 116 -0.69 2.95 8.69
N HIS A 117 0.63 2.78 8.70
CA HIS A 117 1.35 2.10 9.78
C HIS A 117 2.04 3.06 10.76
N SER A 118 1.89 4.38 10.59
CA SER A 118 2.53 5.40 11.43
C SER A 118 4.04 5.20 11.54
N LEU A 119 4.72 5.10 10.38
CA LEU A 119 6.17 5.12 10.24
C LEU A 119 6.61 6.32 9.41
N ASP A 120 7.84 6.76 9.63
CA ASP A 120 8.45 7.83 8.84
C ASP A 120 8.69 7.34 7.40
N PRO A 121 8.13 8.01 6.37
CA PRO A 121 8.34 7.64 4.97
C PRO A 121 9.81 7.72 4.54
N LYS A 122 10.62 8.59 5.14
CA LYS A 122 12.06 8.67 4.87
C LYS A 122 12.78 7.38 5.31
N LEU A 123 12.40 6.84 6.47
CA LEU A 123 12.93 5.57 6.96
C LEU A 123 12.55 4.42 6.01
N VAL A 124 11.30 4.36 5.59
CA VAL A 124 10.81 3.33 4.66
C VAL A 124 11.54 3.41 3.32
N ALA A 125 11.68 4.60 2.74
CA ALA A 125 12.39 4.82 1.50
C ALA A 125 13.88 4.43 1.62
N SER A 126 14.54 4.79 2.73
CA SER A 126 15.95 4.43 2.98
C SER A 126 16.15 2.92 3.06
N ILE A 127 15.27 2.21 3.77
CA ILE A 127 15.30 0.74 3.85
C ILE A 127 15.13 0.15 2.46
N MET A 128 14.11 0.56 1.71
CA MET A 128 13.80 0.04 0.38
C MET A 128 14.99 0.23 -0.59
N ILE A 129 15.67 1.36 -0.57
CA ILE A 129 16.86 1.60 -1.40
C ILE A 129 17.98 0.62 -1.04
N VAL A 130 18.19 0.35 0.25
CA VAL A 130 19.22 -0.61 0.70
C VAL A 130 18.85 -2.05 0.33
N GLU A 131 17.56 -2.41 0.37
CA GLU A 131 17.07 -3.76 0.09
C GLU A 131 17.16 -4.12 -1.40
N SER A 132 16.61 -3.28 -2.27
CA SER A 132 16.46 -3.65 -3.68
C SER A 132 16.73 -2.52 -4.68
N ARG A 133 17.00 -1.29 -4.23
CA ARG A 133 16.98 -0.07 -5.06
C ARG A 133 15.63 0.12 -5.78
N ALA A 134 14.55 -0.18 -5.08
CA ALA A 134 13.19 -0.14 -5.60
C ALA A 134 12.91 -1.11 -6.77
N ASN A 135 13.63 -2.22 -6.87
CA ASN A 135 13.34 -3.25 -7.87
C ASN A 135 12.22 -4.19 -7.37
N PRO A 136 11.02 -4.18 -7.97
CA PRO A 136 9.91 -5.02 -7.52
C PRO A 136 10.12 -6.51 -7.86
N PHE A 137 11.05 -6.83 -8.76
CA PHE A 137 11.35 -8.20 -9.19
C PHE A 137 12.65 -8.73 -8.57
N ALA A 138 13.21 -8.04 -7.57
CA ALA A 138 14.42 -8.50 -6.90
C ALA A 138 14.16 -9.81 -6.16
N VAL A 139 15.08 -10.77 -6.35
CA VAL A 139 15.12 -12.03 -5.62
C VAL A 139 16.54 -12.23 -5.12
N SER A 140 16.72 -12.43 -3.82
CA SER A 140 18.03 -12.66 -3.21
C SER A 140 18.39 -14.14 -3.17
N ALA A 141 19.68 -14.44 -2.96
CA ALA A 141 20.15 -15.81 -2.76
C ALA A 141 19.59 -16.49 -1.49
N SER A 142 19.05 -15.70 -0.56
CA SER A 142 18.38 -16.17 0.66
C SER A 142 16.85 -16.11 0.57
N ASP A 143 16.30 -16.22 -0.63
CA ASP A 143 14.85 -16.25 -0.90
C ASP A 143 14.09 -15.03 -0.35
N SER A 144 14.69 -13.83 -0.42
CA SER A 144 13.96 -12.59 -0.16
C SER A 144 13.44 -12.02 -1.46
N ILE A 145 12.17 -11.55 -1.47
CA ILE A 145 11.45 -11.17 -2.68
C ILE A 145 10.97 -9.72 -2.64
N GLY A 146 11.09 -9.07 -3.80
CA GLY A 146 10.44 -7.83 -4.13
C GLY A 146 11.12 -6.59 -3.57
N ILE A 147 10.41 -5.48 -3.65
CA ILE A 147 10.95 -4.14 -3.42
C ILE A 147 11.47 -3.93 -1.99
N MET A 148 10.82 -4.54 -0.98
CA MET A 148 11.21 -4.52 0.43
C MET A 148 11.94 -5.78 0.88
N GLN A 149 12.27 -6.70 -0.04
CA GLN A 149 12.99 -7.95 0.24
C GLN A 149 12.37 -8.78 1.36
N ILE A 150 11.12 -9.19 1.15
CA ILE A 150 10.39 -10.04 2.10
C ILE A 150 10.99 -11.46 2.10
N HIS A 151 11.51 -11.91 3.23
CA HIS A 151 12.14 -13.23 3.38
C HIS A 151 11.09 -14.34 3.39
N LEU A 152 11.04 -15.14 2.32
CA LEU A 152 10.03 -16.18 2.11
C LEU A 152 10.01 -17.26 3.20
N PRO A 153 11.17 -17.80 3.65
CA PRO A 153 11.14 -18.80 4.72
C PRO A 153 10.44 -18.32 6.00
N THR A 154 10.46 -17.01 6.26
CA THR A 154 9.83 -16.45 7.47
C THR A 154 8.40 -15.98 7.21
N TRP A 155 8.14 -15.36 6.05
CA TRP A 155 6.90 -14.60 5.82
C TRP A 155 6.06 -15.12 4.65
N GLY A 156 6.59 -16.06 3.85
CA GLY A 156 5.93 -16.54 2.64
C GLY A 156 4.56 -17.16 2.91
N GLU A 157 4.46 -18.04 3.92
CA GLU A 157 3.19 -18.65 4.31
C GLU A 157 2.15 -17.60 4.76
N THR A 158 2.61 -16.56 5.48
CA THR A 158 1.74 -15.47 5.91
C THR A 158 1.27 -14.63 4.74
N ALA A 159 2.15 -14.32 3.79
CA ALA A 159 1.82 -13.60 2.57
C ALA A 159 0.81 -14.38 1.73
N ASP A 160 1.03 -15.66 1.52
CA ASP A 160 0.16 -16.56 0.75
C ASP A 160 -1.25 -16.66 1.37
N LYS A 161 -1.33 -16.93 2.68
CA LYS A 161 -2.62 -16.97 3.41
C LYS A 161 -3.42 -15.67 3.32
N GLN A 162 -2.75 -14.52 3.16
CA GLN A 162 -3.38 -13.21 3.05
C GLN A 162 -3.61 -12.78 1.59
N GLY A 163 -3.20 -13.58 0.61
CA GLY A 163 -3.34 -13.27 -0.81
C GLY A 163 -2.45 -12.10 -1.26
N ILE A 164 -1.31 -11.89 -0.60
CA ILE A 164 -0.38 -10.80 -0.88
C ILE A 164 0.52 -11.20 -2.06
N ASN A 165 0.55 -10.38 -3.10
CA ASN A 165 1.44 -10.56 -4.22
C ASN A 165 2.78 -9.84 -3.97
N LEU A 166 3.82 -10.59 -3.60
CA LEU A 166 5.13 -10.02 -3.26
C LEU A 166 5.89 -9.41 -4.45
N PHE A 167 5.43 -9.57 -5.68
CA PHE A 167 5.95 -8.86 -6.87
C PHE A 167 5.13 -7.60 -7.22
N ASN A 168 4.00 -7.38 -6.54
CA ASN A 168 3.26 -6.13 -6.64
C ASN A 168 3.88 -5.06 -5.74
N ILE A 169 4.06 -3.86 -6.26
CA ILE A 169 4.74 -2.75 -5.55
C ILE A 169 4.01 -2.39 -4.26
N GLU A 170 2.71 -2.15 -4.34
CA GLU A 170 1.89 -1.72 -3.21
C GLU A 170 1.79 -2.80 -2.13
N ASP A 171 1.54 -4.04 -2.54
CA ASP A 171 1.41 -5.19 -1.64
C ASP A 171 2.71 -5.45 -0.88
N ASN A 172 3.84 -5.46 -1.60
CA ASN A 172 5.14 -5.72 -1.01
C ASN A 172 5.58 -4.60 -0.05
N ILE A 173 5.37 -3.33 -0.43
CA ILE A 173 5.68 -2.19 0.43
C ILE A 173 4.79 -2.23 1.68
N ASP A 174 3.47 -2.39 1.54
CA ASP A 174 2.57 -2.41 2.69
C ASP A 174 2.88 -3.55 3.65
N PHE A 175 3.18 -4.73 3.11
CA PHE A 175 3.54 -5.90 3.92
C PHE A 175 4.87 -5.71 4.64
N GLY A 176 5.91 -5.22 3.94
CA GLY A 176 7.22 -4.92 4.51
C GLY A 176 7.16 -3.85 5.59
N VAL A 177 6.41 -2.76 5.36
CA VAL A 177 6.21 -1.69 6.34
C VAL A 177 5.46 -2.19 7.57
N ARG A 178 4.48 -3.06 7.41
CA ARG A 178 3.77 -3.71 8.51
C ARG A 178 4.70 -4.58 9.37
N ILE A 179 5.56 -5.38 8.74
CA ILE A 179 6.59 -6.17 9.43
C ILE A 179 7.55 -5.27 10.20
N LEU A 180 8.06 -4.23 9.53
CA LEU A 180 8.94 -3.24 10.14
C LEU A 180 8.27 -2.56 11.34
N LYS A 181 7.01 -2.16 11.22
CA LYS A 181 6.23 -1.54 12.31
C LYS A 181 6.13 -2.44 13.53
N ASP A 182 5.90 -3.74 13.33
CA ASP A 182 5.84 -4.68 14.44
C ASP A 182 7.19 -4.78 15.18
N TYR A 183 8.30 -4.82 14.45
CA TYR A 183 9.63 -4.78 15.06
C TYR A 183 9.94 -3.46 15.74
N VAL A 184 9.61 -2.31 15.13
CA VAL A 184 9.81 -0.99 15.70
C VAL A 184 9.03 -0.82 17.01
N ARG A 185 7.81 -1.33 17.07
CA ARG A 185 6.99 -1.31 18.27
C ARG A 185 7.61 -2.09 19.44
N ARG A 186 8.29 -3.21 19.14
CA ARG A 186 8.89 -4.09 20.17
C ARG A 186 10.28 -3.65 20.60
N PHE A 187 11.08 -3.10 19.67
CA PHE A 187 12.50 -2.91 19.85
C PHE A 187 12.97 -1.46 19.66
N GLY A 188 12.05 -0.50 19.50
CA GLY A 188 12.38 0.85 19.08
C GLY A 188 12.81 0.92 17.59
N VAL A 189 13.01 2.14 17.08
CA VAL A 189 13.25 2.35 15.63
C VAL A 189 14.45 1.55 15.13
N TRP A 190 15.62 1.77 15.67
CA TRP A 190 16.86 1.14 15.19
C TRP A 190 16.99 -0.33 15.58
N GLY A 191 16.42 -0.72 16.72
CA GLY A 191 16.27 -2.14 17.07
C GLY A 191 15.34 -2.89 16.09
N GLY A 192 14.26 -2.23 15.68
CA GLY A 192 13.34 -2.74 14.66
C GLY A 192 13.99 -2.90 13.30
N VAL A 193 14.76 -1.91 12.85
CA VAL A 193 15.55 -1.96 11.61
C VAL A 193 16.57 -3.12 11.65
N ARG A 194 17.25 -3.31 12.78
CA ARG A 194 18.16 -4.42 13.00
C ARG A 194 17.46 -5.78 12.86
N ARG A 195 16.27 -5.91 13.47
CA ARG A 195 15.46 -7.13 13.38
C ARG A 195 14.92 -7.37 11.97
N TYR A 196 14.59 -6.33 11.25
CA TYR A 196 14.15 -6.41 9.86
C TYR A 196 15.22 -7.04 8.97
N LYS A 197 16.50 -6.70 9.20
CA LYS A 197 17.64 -7.31 8.52
C LYS A 197 17.83 -8.81 8.86
N GLY A 198 17.13 -9.34 9.85
CA GLY A 198 17.33 -10.72 10.32
C GLY A 198 18.50 -10.86 11.28
N TRP A 199 18.72 -9.86 12.15
CA TRP A 199 19.80 -9.91 13.15
C TRP A 199 19.61 -11.07 14.12
N ASP A 200 20.70 -11.81 14.31
CA ASP A 200 20.88 -12.87 15.31
C ASP A 200 21.99 -12.46 16.27
N SER A 201 21.68 -12.45 17.58
CA SER A 201 22.61 -12.04 18.65
C SER A 201 23.78 -13.02 18.85
N ASP A 202 23.63 -14.26 18.42
CA ASP A 202 24.58 -15.33 18.69
C ASP A 202 25.62 -15.50 17.58
N SER A 203 25.46 -14.77 16.47
CA SER A 203 26.36 -14.80 15.34
C SER A 203 27.14 -13.49 15.16
N PRO A 204 28.48 -13.47 15.39
CA PRO A 204 29.29 -12.27 15.15
C PRO A 204 29.17 -11.73 13.71
N ALA A 205 29.05 -12.59 12.71
CA ALA A 205 28.86 -12.20 11.32
C ALA A 205 27.50 -11.51 11.10
N SER A 206 26.46 -12.01 11.76
CA SER A 206 25.12 -11.39 11.76
C SER A 206 25.14 -10.01 12.42
N ILE A 207 25.84 -9.86 13.54
CA ILE A 207 26.02 -8.58 14.24
C ILE A 207 26.70 -7.57 13.30
N GLN A 208 27.83 -7.93 12.71
CA GLN A 208 28.56 -7.05 11.80
C GLN A 208 27.72 -6.67 10.56
N SER A 209 27.02 -7.62 9.97
CA SER A 209 26.13 -7.37 8.82
C SER A 209 25.01 -6.40 9.18
N ALA A 210 24.39 -6.58 10.34
CA ALA A 210 23.32 -5.70 10.82
C ALA A 210 23.83 -4.27 11.10
N GLU A 211 25.02 -4.11 11.67
CA GLU A 211 25.62 -2.78 11.91
C GLU A 211 25.92 -2.06 10.58
N GLN A 212 26.49 -2.75 9.60
CA GLN A 212 26.72 -2.19 8.26
C GLN A 212 25.41 -1.78 7.57
N TYR A 213 24.37 -2.59 7.72
CA TYR A 213 23.05 -2.32 7.21
C TYR A 213 22.44 -1.04 7.84
N ILE A 214 22.49 -0.94 9.17
CA ILE A 214 22.02 0.22 9.90
C ILE A 214 22.79 1.49 9.49
N GLN A 215 24.11 1.42 9.40
CA GLN A 215 24.94 2.56 8.98
C GLN A 215 24.58 3.06 7.58
N LYS A 216 24.26 2.15 6.63
CA LYS A 216 23.78 2.54 5.30
C LYS A 216 22.44 3.28 5.39
N ILE A 217 21.50 2.76 6.18
CA ILE A 217 20.16 3.37 6.32
C ILE A 217 20.27 4.73 7.03
N HIS A 218 21.08 4.86 8.08
CA HIS A 218 21.32 6.14 8.75
C HIS A 218 21.80 7.20 7.76
N ARG A 219 22.80 6.88 6.96
CA ARG A 219 23.34 7.81 5.96
C ARG A 219 22.26 8.29 4.99
N LEU A 220 21.44 7.37 4.47
CA LEU A 220 20.35 7.71 3.55
C LEU A 220 19.25 8.53 4.23
N TYR A 221 18.94 8.22 5.46
CA TYR A 221 17.93 8.91 6.26
C TYR A 221 18.36 10.35 6.60
N ASP A 222 19.60 10.54 7.04
CA ASP A 222 20.16 11.84 7.39
C ASP A 222 20.29 12.74 6.14
N GLU A 223 20.65 12.17 5.00
CA GLU A 223 20.75 12.86 3.73
C GLU A 223 19.39 13.44 3.28
N GLN A 224 18.29 12.70 3.44
CA GLN A 224 16.95 13.20 3.17
C GLN A 224 16.56 14.35 4.12
N SER A 225 17.03 14.30 5.36
CA SER A 225 16.75 15.32 6.36
C SER A 225 17.49 16.63 6.08
N ALA A 226 18.74 16.57 5.59
CA ALA A 226 19.53 17.72 5.21
C ALA A 226 18.97 18.43 3.95
N SER A 227 18.52 17.65 2.96
CA SER A 227 17.92 18.20 1.73
C SER A 227 16.61 18.95 2.00
N ALA A 228 15.82 18.53 2.99
CA ALA A 228 14.59 19.22 3.38
C ALA A 228 14.83 20.58 4.09
N GLN A 229 16.01 20.79 4.68
CA GLN A 229 16.37 22.03 5.38
C GLN A 229 17.06 23.07 4.48
N GLY A 230 17.57 22.65 3.32
CA GLY A 230 18.25 23.52 2.34
C GLY A 230 17.35 24.26 1.36
N VAL A 231 16.05 24.11 1.46
CA VAL A 231 15.03 24.77 0.62
C VAL A 231 14.26 25.80 1.47
N GLN A 232 14.98 26.73 2.10
CA GLN A 232 14.43 27.95 2.71
C GLN A 232 15.00 29.17 2.04
#